data_eaad819fcefcb8e1777a74ff88cc1268
#
_entry.id   eaad819fcefcb8e1777a74ff88cc1268
#
_cell.length_a   1.000
_cell.length_b   1.000
_cell.length_c   1.000
_cell.angle_alpha   90.00
_cell.angle_beta   90.00
_cell.angle_gamma   90.00
#
_symmetry.space_group_name_H-M   'P 1'
#
loop_
_entity.id
_entity.type
_entity.pdbx_description
1 polymer ?
#
loop_
_entity_poly.entity_id
_entity_poly.type
_entity_poly.pdbx_seq_one_letter_code
_entity_poly.pdbx_strand_id
1 'polypeptide(L)'
;FVLLGISQGAAPAMDYAVRHPERVAHLVLYGGYCRGMRRRGDAGIRESDALVELTRLGWGGRNPAFRSVFTMTFLPDATSEQIRWFSELQEMSTSTENAVLLESAFYESDFSDLARRIRVPTTVMHCRDDRATPYEEGRRLAGAIPDAEFVTLESANHILTEAEPAWQDFLVAARGGQPERVPTA
;
A
#
# COMPACT_ATOMS: atom_id res chain seq x y z
N PHE A 1 0.24 10.84 18.83
CA PHE A 1 -0.76 10.04 18.11
C PHE A 1 -0.12 8.86 17.37
N VAL A 2 -0.93 7.84 17.06
CA VAL A 2 -0.54 6.78 16.11
C VAL A 2 -0.73 7.33 14.69
N LEU A 3 0.30 7.20 13.86
CA LEU A 3 0.27 7.62 12.45
C LEU A 3 0.18 6.40 11.55
N LEU A 4 -0.87 6.33 10.75
CA LEU A 4 -1.08 5.25 9.78
C LEU A 4 -0.78 5.75 8.37
N GLY A 5 0.11 5.07 7.67
CA GLY A 5 0.38 5.23 6.24
C GLY A 5 -0.03 3.98 5.47
N ILE A 6 -0.96 4.12 4.53
CA ILE A 6 -1.44 3.02 3.70
C ILE A 6 -0.90 3.17 2.28
N SER A 7 -0.32 2.09 1.73
CA SER A 7 0.17 2.04 0.34
C SER A 7 1.11 3.23 0.04
N GLN A 8 0.77 4.05 -0.92
CA GLN A 8 1.47 5.29 -1.27
C GLN A 8 1.53 6.30 -0.11
N GLY A 9 0.55 6.27 0.79
CA GLY A 9 0.52 7.07 2.01
C GLY A 9 1.62 6.73 3.01
N ALA A 10 2.33 5.62 2.83
CA ALA A 10 3.50 5.27 3.63
C ALA A 10 4.61 6.33 3.49
N ALA A 11 4.85 6.85 2.28
CA ALA A 11 5.90 7.85 2.04
C ALA A 11 5.68 9.16 2.80
N PRO A 12 4.53 9.86 2.71
CA PRO A 12 4.29 11.06 3.51
C PRO A 12 4.21 10.77 5.02
N ALA A 13 3.75 9.58 5.44
CA ALA A 13 3.75 9.21 6.85
C ALA A 13 5.19 9.04 7.38
N MET A 14 6.07 8.40 6.62
CA MET A 14 7.51 8.29 6.95
C MET A 14 8.18 9.66 7.02
N ASP A 15 7.92 10.55 6.03
CA ASP A 15 8.48 11.90 6.01
C ASP A 15 8.01 12.71 7.24
N TYR A 16 6.73 12.61 7.58
CA TYR A 16 6.21 13.26 8.78
C TYR A 16 6.88 12.73 10.07
N ALA A 17 6.97 11.40 10.20
CA ALA A 17 7.60 10.78 11.38
C ALA A 17 9.09 11.13 11.53
N VAL A 18 9.82 11.31 10.43
CA VAL A 18 11.22 11.76 10.45
C VAL A 18 11.34 13.23 10.85
N ARG A 19 10.42 14.09 10.42
CA ARG A 19 10.44 15.53 10.73
C ARG A 19 9.85 15.87 12.08
N HIS A 20 8.94 15.05 12.59
CA HIS A 20 8.18 15.32 13.81
C HIS A 20 8.13 14.08 14.73
N PRO A 21 9.28 13.47 15.09
CA PRO A 21 9.30 12.23 15.86
C PRO A 21 8.64 12.41 17.25
N GLU A 22 8.68 13.60 17.82
CA GLU A 22 8.08 13.92 19.11
C GLU A 22 6.53 13.87 19.09
N ARG A 23 5.91 13.86 17.92
CA ARG A 23 4.46 13.83 17.75
C ARG A 23 3.91 12.45 17.43
N VAL A 24 4.77 11.53 16.97
CA VAL A 24 4.38 10.18 16.53
C VAL A 24 4.74 9.17 17.61
N ALA A 25 3.75 8.71 18.36
CA ALA A 25 3.93 7.70 19.38
C ALA A 25 4.20 6.30 18.77
N HIS A 26 3.59 6.02 17.62
CA HIS A 26 3.77 4.79 16.85
C HIS A 26 3.46 5.04 15.38
N LEU A 27 4.29 4.51 14.48
CA LEU A 27 4.08 4.55 13.04
C LEU A 27 3.62 3.18 12.55
N VAL A 28 2.50 3.14 11.86
CA VAL A 28 1.97 1.92 11.22
C VAL A 28 2.02 2.12 9.70
N LEU A 29 2.70 1.23 9.00
CA LEU A 29 2.83 1.25 7.54
C LEU A 29 2.19 0.00 6.97
N TYR A 30 1.05 0.14 6.30
CA TYR A 30 0.32 -0.97 5.71
C TYR A 30 0.42 -0.97 4.19
N GLY A 31 0.83 -2.10 3.58
CA GLY A 31 0.96 -2.25 2.14
C GLY A 31 1.96 -1.27 1.49
N GLY A 32 2.86 -0.70 2.30
CA GLY A 32 3.87 0.27 1.86
C GLY A 32 5.08 -0.37 1.20
N TYR A 33 5.89 0.46 0.55
CA TYR A 33 7.12 0.05 -0.13
C TYR A 33 8.19 1.15 -0.05
N CYS A 34 9.47 0.75 -0.19
CA CYS A 34 10.57 1.70 -0.36
C CYS A 34 10.77 2.11 -1.82
N ARG A 35 10.61 1.17 -2.75
CA ARG A 35 10.94 1.36 -4.16
C ARG A 35 9.72 1.25 -5.03
N GLY A 36 9.47 2.30 -5.81
CA GLY A 36 8.47 2.29 -6.85
C GLY A 36 8.74 1.20 -7.89
N MET A 37 7.74 0.86 -8.69
CA MET A 37 7.77 -0.27 -9.62
C MET A 37 8.94 -0.18 -10.60
N ARG A 38 9.23 1.00 -11.15
CA ARG A 38 10.33 1.23 -12.11
C ARG A 38 11.73 1.03 -11.49
N ARG A 39 11.83 1.06 -10.17
CA ARG A 39 13.07 0.79 -9.42
C ARG A 39 13.31 -0.69 -9.14
N ARG A 40 12.44 -1.58 -9.63
CA ARG A 40 12.49 -3.02 -9.41
C ARG A 40 13.05 -3.80 -10.61
N GLY A 41 13.72 -3.12 -11.55
CA GLY A 41 14.35 -3.69 -12.75
C GLY A 41 13.46 -3.65 -14.00
N ASP A 42 13.95 -4.25 -15.09
CA ASP A 42 13.33 -4.13 -16.42
C ASP A 42 11.88 -4.63 -16.49
N ALA A 43 11.54 -5.67 -15.71
CA ALA A 43 10.17 -6.16 -15.63
C ALA A 43 9.24 -5.09 -15.03
N GLY A 44 9.65 -4.45 -13.95
CA GLY A 44 8.89 -3.38 -13.31
C GLY A 44 8.74 -2.15 -14.19
N ILE A 45 9.75 -1.82 -15.00
CA ILE A 45 9.67 -0.73 -15.99
C ILE A 45 8.57 -1.04 -17.01
N ARG A 46 8.59 -2.23 -17.62
CA ARG A 46 7.57 -2.61 -18.62
C ARG A 46 6.16 -2.67 -18.03
N GLU A 47 6.03 -3.21 -16.83
CA GLU A 47 4.74 -3.28 -16.13
C GLU A 47 4.19 -1.90 -15.80
N SER A 48 5.02 -1.00 -15.28
CA SER A 48 4.62 0.38 -14.97
C SER A 48 4.21 1.15 -16.22
N ASP A 49 4.92 0.99 -17.34
CA ASP A 49 4.57 1.64 -18.62
C ASP A 49 3.19 1.16 -19.11
N ALA A 50 2.92 -0.15 -19.01
CA ALA A 50 1.63 -0.71 -19.39
C ALA A 50 0.48 -0.22 -18.49
N LEU A 51 0.69 -0.13 -17.18
CA LEU A 51 -0.30 0.36 -16.23
C LEU A 51 -0.60 1.85 -16.43
N VAL A 52 0.41 2.68 -16.62
CA VAL A 52 0.23 4.11 -16.91
C VAL A 52 -0.57 4.32 -18.20
N GLU A 53 -0.29 3.53 -19.25
CA GLU A 53 -1.05 3.62 -20.48
C GLU A 53 -2.50 3.14 -20.31
N LEU A 54 -2.71 2.08 -19.54
CA LEU A 54 -4.04 1.60 -19.17
C LEU A 54 -4.83 2.68 -18.43
N THR A 55 -4.21 3.37 -17.49
CA THR A 55 -4.82 4.51 -16.76
C THR A 55 -5.16 5.64 -17.71
N ARG A 56 -4.26 6.00 -18.61
CA ARG A 56 -4.47 7.05 -19.62
C ARG A 56 -5.69 6.78 -20.49
N LEU A 57 -5.88 5.54 -20.90
CA LEU A 57 -6.97 5.11 -21.78
C LEU A 57 -8.30 4.91 -21.04
N GLY A 58 -8.26 4.53 -19.77
CA GLY A 58 -9.39 3.93 -19.12
C GLY A 58 -9.93 4.62 -17.86
N TRP A 59 -9.16 5.48 -17.19
CA TRP A 59 -9.55 6.02 -15.87
C TRP A 59 -10.89 6.77 -15.90
N GLY A 60 -11.06 7.73 -16.79
CA GLY A 60 -12.32 8.47 -17.02
C GLY A 60 -13.13 7.94 -18.20
N GLY A 61 -12.77 6.77 -18.73
CA GLY A 61 -13.40 6.21 -19.94
C GLY A 61 -14.77 5.58 -19.68
N ARG A 62 -15.59 5.50 -20.73
CA ARG A 62 -16.92 4.88 -20.68
C ARG A 62 -16.86 3.36 -20.46
N ASN A 63 -15.74 2.71 -20.76
CA ASN A 63 -15.59 1.26 -20.58
C ASN A 63 -15.08 0.93 -19.17
N PRO A 64 -15.93 0.39 -18.28
CA PRO A 64 -15.53 0.08 -16.92
C PRO A 64 -14.49 -1.05 -16.84
N ALA A 65 -14.28 -1.84 -17.90
CA ALA A 65 -13.32 -2.93 -17.90
C ALA A 65 -11.89 -2.46 -17.60
N PHE A 66 -11.51 -1.27 -18.03
CA PHE A 66 -10.19 -0.71 -17.72
C PHE A 66 -9.99 -0.46 -16.23
N ARG A 67 -11.00 0.13 -15.56
CA ARG A 67 -10.96 0.34 -14.10
C ARG A 67 -11.01 -0.96 -13.32
N SER A 68 -11.71 -1.97 -13.86
CA SER A 68 -11.76 -3.29 -13.22
C SER A 68 -10.39 -3.96 -13.11
N VAL A 69 -9.46 -3.71 -14.02
CA VAL A 69 -8.08 -4.21 -13.91
C VAL A 69 -7.44 -3.70 -12.63
N PHE A 70 -7.52 -2.39 -12.37
CA PHE A 70 -6.99 -1.83 -11.12
C PHE A 70 -7.72 -2.37 -9.91
N THR A 71 -9.06 -2.40 -9.94
CA THR A 71 -9.84 -2.94 -8.84
C THR A 71 -9.43 -4.36 -8.50
N MET A 72 -9.25 -5.23 -9.50
CA MET A 72 -8.83 -6.63 -9.30
C MET A 72 -7.38 -6.75 -8.84
N THR A 73 -6.55 -5.74 -9.06
CA THR A 73 -5.19 -5.69 -8.50
C THR A 73 -5.21 -5.37 -7.01
N PHE A 74 -6.08 -4.44 -6.59
CA PHE A 74 -6.21 -4.04 -5.19
C PHE A 74 -7.13 -4.94 -4.36
N LEU A 75 -8.11 -5.54 -4.99
CA LEU A 75 -9.17 -6.34 -4.36
C LEU A 75 -9.46 -7.60 -5.20
N PRO A 76 -8.51 -8.54 -5.34
CA PRO A 76 -8.70 -9.73 -6.17
C PRO A 76 -9.86 -10.63 -5.70
N ASP A 77 -10.16 -10.64 -4.40
CA ASP A 77 -11.21 -11.45 -3.80
C ASP A 77 -12.53 -10.67 -3.58
N ALA A 78 -12.66 -9.49 -4.21
CA ALA A 78 -13.83 -8.64 -4.04
C ALA A 78 -15.09 -9.21 -4.70
N THR A 79 -16.22 -8.98 -4.05
CA THR A 79 -17.54 -9.23 -4.64
C THR A 79 -17.81 -8.27 -5.81
N SER A 80 -18.76 -8.61 -6.68
CA SER A 80 -19.18 -7.74 -7.79
C SER A 80 -19.64 -6.34 -7.32
N GLU A 81 -20.20 -6.26 -6.11
CA GLU A 81 -20.62 -4.99 -5.51
C GLU A 81 -19.41 -4.15 -5.10
N GLN A 82 -18.44 -4.75 -4.44
CA GLN A 82 -17.18 -4.10 -4.05
C GLN A 82 -16.39 -3.63 -5.27
N ILE A 83 -16.34 -4.42 -6.35
CA ILE A 83 -15.72 -4.03 -7.62
C ILE A 83 -16.37 -2.77 -8.20
N ARG A 84 -17.72 -2.73 -8.24
CA ARG A 84 -18.42 -1.54 -8.72
C ARG A 84 -18.13 -0.32 -7.86
N TRP A 85 -18.31 -0.46 -6.55
CA TRP A 85 -18.07 0.62 -5.59
C TRP A 85 -16.65 1.19 -5.70
N PHE A 86 -15.64 0.32 -5.73
CA PHE A 86 -14.25 0.76 -5.82
C PHE A 86 -13.93 1.40 -7.17
N SER A 87 -14.51 0.89 -8.26
CA SER A 87 -14.36 1.48 -9.60
C SER A 87 -15.00 2.87 -9.67
N GLU A 88 -16.16 3.07 -9.06
CA GLU A 88 -16.82 4.38 -8.95
C GLU A 88 -15.98 5.35 -8.09
N LEU A 89 -15.46 4.88 -6.97
CA LEU A 89 -14.58 5.67 -6.10
C LEU A 89 -13.33 6.15 -6.87
N GLN A 90 -12.70 5.29 -7.65
CA GLN A 90 -11.56 5.66 -8.49
C GLN A 90 -11.92 6.79 -9.46
N GLU A 91 -13.02 6.66 -10.18
CA GLU A 91 -13.49 7.66 -11.15
C GLU A 91 -13.78 9.01 -10.48
N MET A 92 -14.36 9.00 -9.28
CA MET A 92 -14.71 10.22 -8.54
C MET A 92 -13.53 10.87 -7.84
N SER A 93 -12.44 10.12 -7.59
CA SER A 93 -11.34 10.58 -6.75
C SER A 93 -10.44 11.60 -7.45
N THR A 94 -10.23 11.47 -8.76
CA THR A 94 -9.33 12.35 -9.51
C THR A 94 -9.54 12.26 -11.02
N SER A 95 -9.01 13.26 -11.77
CA SER A 95 -9.01 13.21 -13.23
C SER A 95 -7.99 12.20 -13.78
N THR A 96 -8.17 11.80 -15.04
CA THR A 96 -7.22 10.92 -15.74
C THR A 96 -5.79 11.47 -15.74
N GLU A 97 -5.63 12.76 -15.98
CA GLU A 97 -4.32 13.41 -16.00
C GLU A 97 -3.63 13.33 -14.66
N ASN A 98 -4.36 13.59 -13.56
CA ASN A 98 -3.83 13.49 -12.21
C ASN A 98 -3.52 12.04 -11.81
N ALA A 99 -4.36 11.08 -12.19
CA ALA A 99 -4.10 9.66 -11.95
C ALA A 99 -2.77 9.23 -12.59
N VAL A 100 -2.56 9.58 -13.87
CA VAL A 100 -1.30 9.31 -14.60
C VAL A 100 -0.09 9.98 -13.94
N LEU A 101 -0.22 11.23 -13.51
CA LEU A 101 0.88 11.95 -12.84
C LEU A 101 1.23 11.30 -11.50
N LEU A 102 0.22 10.94 -10.70
CA LEU A 102 0.42 10.28 -9.39
C LEU A 102 1.07 8.91 -9.57
N GLU A 103 0.55 8.06 -10.45
CA GLU A 103 1.14 6.75 -10.72
C GLU A 103 2.59 6.86 -11.19
N SER A 104 2.87 7.76 -12.15
CA SER A 104 4.22 7.97 -12.66
C SER A 104 5.18 8.38 -11.54
N ALA A 105 4.77 9.32 -10.67
CA ALA A 105 5.57 9.78 -9.55
C ALA A 105 5.86 8.63 -8.55
N PHE A 106 4.86 7.80 -8.22
CA PHE A 106 5.04 6.69 -7.31
C PHE A 106 5.89 5.57 -7.90
N TYR A 107 5.73 5.27 -9.19
CA TYR A 107 6.54 4.23 -9.85
C TYR A 107 8.02 4.61 -9.94
N GLU A 108 8.36 5.90 -10.04
CA GLU A 108 9.75 6.40 -10.06
C GLU A 108 10.37 6.56 -8.66
N SER A 109 9.58 6.52 -7.60
CA SER A 109 10.03 6.86 -6.25
C SER A 109 11.04 5.87 -5.67
N ASP A 110 11.93 6.39 -4.80
CA ASP A 110 12.77 5.59 -3.89
C ASP A 110 12.82 6.29 -2.53
N PHE A 111 12.25 5.65 -1.53
CA PHE A 111 12.16 6.14 -0.16
C PHE A 111 13.10 5.37 0.80
N SER A 112 14.07 4.61 0.28
CA SER A 112 14.94 3.77 1.09
C SER A 112 15.76 4.58 2.09
N ASP A 113 16.25 5.77 1.71
CA ASP A 113 16.99 6.65 2.61
C ASP A 113 16.10 7.28 3.69
N LEU A 114 14.84 7.58 3.34
CA LEU A 114 13.86 8.09 4.29
C LEU A 114 13.54 7.04 5.36
N ALA A 115 13.30 5.80 4.96
CA ALA A 115 13.03 4.67 5.87
C ALA A 115 14.15 4.48 6.91
N ARG A 116 15.41 4.56 6.50
CA ARG A 116 16.58 4.45 7.41
C ARG A 116 16.67 5.55 8.48
N ARG A 117 15.99 6.67 8.25
CA ARG A 117 16.00 7.82 9.16
C ARG A 117 14.90 7.78 10.23
N ILE A 118 13.97 6.85 10.13
CA ILE A 118 12.87 6.69 11.11
C ILE A 118 13.47 6.30 12.46
N ARG A 119 12.96 6.89 13.54
CA ARG A 119 13.40 6.67 14.93
C ARG A 119 12.24 6.41 15.89
N VAL A 120 11.02 6.43 15.39
CA VAL A 120 9.83 6.15 16.19
C VAL A 120 9.49 4.66 16.13
N PRO A 121 8.86 4.08 17.16
CA PRO A 121 8.35 2.71 17.12
C PRO A 121 7.51 2.50 15.86
N THR A 122 7.82 1.45 15.09
CA THR A 122 7.21 1.25 13.77
C THR A 122 6.77 -0.21 13.58
N THR A 123 5.55 -0.39 13.11
CA THR A 123 5.04 -1.67 12.61
C THR A 123 4.78 -1.56 11.10
N VAL A 124 5.36 -2.47 10.34
CA VAL A 124 5.08 -2.63 8.91
C VAL A 124 4.19 -3.86 8.74
N MET A 125 3.04 -3.67 8.12
CA MET A 125 2.07 -4.73 7.87
C MET A 125 1.93 -4.95 6.37
N HIS A 126 1.86 -6.21 5.93
CA HIS A 126 1.72 -6.51 4.51
C HIS A 126 0.94 -7.79 4.29
N CYS A 127 0.01 -7.79 3.34
CA CYS A 127 -0.70 -8.97 2.93
C CYS A 127 0.22 -9.91 2.14
N ARG A 128 0.16 -11.23 2.46
CA ARG A 128 1.05 -12.24 1.89
C ARG A 128 0.97 -12.31 0.36
N ASP A 129 -0.23 -12.28 -0.17
CA ASP A 129 -0.50 -12.47 -1.59
C ASP A 129 -0.92 -11.17 -2.30
N ASP A 130 -0.50 -10.02 -1.73
CA ASP A 130 -0.76 -8.69 -2.28
C ASP A 130 -0.26 -8.56 -3.72
N ARG A 131 -1.19 -8.24 -4.63
CA ARG A 131 -0.91 -8.11 -6.07
C ARG A 131 -0.59 -6.69 -6.50
N ALA A 132 -0.94 -5.68 -5.70
CA ALA A 132 -0.66 -4.28 -6.00
C ALA A 132 0.77 -3.92 -5.59
N THR A 133 1.20 -4.39 -4.43
CA THR A 133 2.55 -4.21 -3.92
C THR A 133 3.11 -5.56 -3.49
N PRO A 134 4.18 -6.06 -4.12
CA PRO A 134 4.75 -7.36 -3.76
C PRO A 134 5.13 -7.44 -2.28
N TYR A 135 4.80 -8.54 -1.62
CA TYR A 135 5.09 -8.82 -0.22
C TYR A 135 6.56 -8.55 0.16
N GLU A 136 7.49 -8.86 -0.75
CA GLU A 136 8.93 -8.62 -0.54
C GLU A 136 9.29 -7.13 -0.44
N GLU A 137 8.49 -6.23 -1.00
CA GLU A 137 8.71 -4.79 -0.81
C GLU A 137 8.29 -4.34 0.61
N GLY A 138 7.27 -4.94 1.20
CA GLY A 138 6.94 -4.75 2.62
C GLY A 138 8.05 -5.25 3.55
N ARG A 139 8.58 -6.44 3.27
CA ARG A 139 9.74 -6.98 4.00
C ARG A 139 10.98 -6.09 3.86
N ARG A 140 11.23 -5.57 2.67
CA ARG A 140 12.32 -4.64 2.39
C ARG A 140 12.14 -3.32 3.17
N LEU A 141 10.91 -2.80 3.20
CA LEU A 141 10.57 -1.60 3.97
C LEU A 141 10.85 -1.81 5.46
N ALA A 142 10.36 -2.90 6.04
CA ALA A 142 10.62 -3.24 7.44
C ALA A 142 12.12 -3.39 7.73
N GLY A 143 12.86 -4.09 6.86
CA GLY A 143 14.30 -4.26 7.01
C GLY A 143 15.13 -2.97 6.84
N ALA A 144 14.57 -1.93 6.23
CA ALA A 144 15.20 -0.63 6.09
C ALA A 144 14.98 0.29 7.31
N ILE A 145 13.91 0.09 8.06
CA ILE A 145 13.55 0.89 9.24
C ILE A 145 14.21 0.26 10.48
N PRO A 146 15.00 1.00 11.26
CA PRO A 146 15.59 0.48 12.49
C PRO A 146 14.52 -0.02 13.47
N ASP A 147 14.71 -1.22 13.99
CA ASP A 147 13.86 -1.86 15.00
C ASP A 147 12.36 -1.98 14.63
N ALA A 148 12.02 -1.93 13.34
CA ALA A 148 10.64 -2.11 12.92
C ALA A 148 10.16 -3.55 13.10
N GLU A 149 8.95 -3.70 13.59
CA GLU A 149 8.22 -4.97 13.59
C GLU A 149 7.61 -5.22 12.21
N PHE A 150 7.68 -6.46 11.72
CA PHE A 150 7.00 -6.87 10.49
C PHE A 150 5.86 -7.84 10.79
N VAL A 151 4.65 -7.49 10.38
CA VAL A 151 3.44 -8.30 10.56
C VAL A 151 2.92 -8.76 9.20
N THR A 152 2.84 -10.07 9.02
CA THR A 152 2.21 -10.68 7.85
C THR A 152 0.71 -10.81 8.07
N LEU A 153 -0.08 -10.37 7.11
CA LEU A 153 -1.52 -10.55 7.07
C LEU A 153 -1.89 -11.60 6.03
N GLU A 154 -2.73 -12.55 6.40
CA GLU A 154 -3.15 -13.63 5.51
C GLU A 154 -4.33 -13.15 4.64
N SER A 155 -4.01 -12.46 3.57
CA SER A 155 -4.94 -11.93 2.57
C SER A 155 -4.24 -11.74 1.23
N ALA A 156 -5.01 -11.76 0.13
CA ALA A 156 -4.57 -11.36 -1.20
C ALA A 156 -4.97 -9.91 -1.52
N ASN A 157 -5.84 -9.32 -0.73
CA ASN A 157 -6.32 -7.96 -0.95
C ASN A 157 -5.29 -6.93 -0.45
N HIS A 158 -4.94 -5.98 -1.31
CA HIS A 158 -4.16 -4.80 -0.92
C HIS A 158 -4.96 -3.85 -0.02
N ILE A 159 -6.27 -3.80 -0.21
CA ILE A 159 -7.20 -3.07 0.65
C ILE A 159 -8.05 -4.10 1.38
N LEU A 160 -7.80 -4.24 2.70
CA LEU A 160 -8.57 -5.17 3.53
C LEU A 160 -10.04 -4.76 3.64
N THR A 161 -10.90 -5.75 3.67
CA THR A 161 -12.33 -5.59 3.94
C THR A 161 -12.66 -6.11 5.35
N GLU A 162 -13.74 -5.59 5.95
CA GLU A 162 -14.17 -5.99 7.29
C GLU A 162 -14.53 -7.49 7.40
N ALA A 163 -14.82 -8.13 6.25
CA ALA A 163 -15.16 -9.54 6.20
C ALA A 163 -13.95 -10.48 6.32
N GLU A 164 -12.73 -9.95 6.19
CA GLU A 164 -11.51 -10.74 6.22
C GLU A 164 -11.00 -10.96 7.65
N PRO A 165 -10.53 -12.18 7.98
CA PRO A 165 -9.89 -12.42 9.29
C PRO A 165 -8.74 -11.46 9.58
N ALA A 166 -7.92 -11.14 8.60
CA ALA A 166 -6.79 -10.21 8.69
C ALA A 166 -7.20 -8.78 9.09
N TRP A 167 -8.47 -8.41 8.96
CA TRP A 167 -9.00 -7.11 9.38
C TRP A 167 -8.83 -6.85 10.88
N GLN A 168 -9.03 -7.88 11.72
CA GLN A 168 -8.87 -7.74 13.17
C GLN A 168 -7.40 -7.51 13.54
N ASP A 169 -6.47 -8.24 12.92
CA ASP A 169 -5.03 -8.05 13.14
C ASP A 169 -4.58 -6.65 12.72
N PHE A 170 -5.09 -6.17 11.58
CA PHE A 170 -4.86 -4.81 11.13
C PHE A 170 -5.37 -3.77 12.16
N LEU A 171 -6.59 -3.93 12.67
CA LEU A 171 -7.17 -3.00 13.64
C LEU A 171 -6.38 -2.96 14.96
N VAL A 172 -5.90 -4.11 15.44
CA VAL A 172 -5.09 -4.19 16.67
C VAL A 172 -3.79 -3.43 16.47
N ALA A 173 -3.07 -3.68 15.39
CA ALA A 173 -1.82 -2.98 15.09
C ALA A 173 -2.03 -1.48 14.82
N ALA A 174 -3.10 -1.11 14.11
CA ALA A 174 -3.44 0.29 13.83
C ALA A 174 -3.75 1.11 15.11
N ARG A 175 -4.12 0.43 16.20
CA ARG A 175 -4.32 1.05 17.53
C ARG A 175 -3.03 1.15 18.35
N GLY A 176 -1.89 0.71 17.81
CA GLY A 176 -0.61 0.68 18.52
C GLY A 176 -0.47 -0.48 19.51
N GLY A 177 -1.32 -1.50 19.39
CA GLY A 177 -1.21 -2.76 20.14
C GLY A 177 -0.56 -3.84 19.26
N GLN A 178 0.22 -4.74 19.87
CA GLN A 178 0.66 -5.93 19.17
C GLN A 178 -0.54 -6.86 18.96
N PRO A 179 -0.72 -7.45 17.74
CA PRO A 179 -1.71 -8.50 17.56
C PRO A 179 -1.41 -9.65 18.53
N GLU A 180 -2.44 -10.22 19.16
CA GLU A 180 -2.26 -11.43 19.96
C GLU A 180 -1.65 -12.51 19.07
N ARG A 181 -0.44 -12.94 19.39
CA ARG A 181 0.19 -14.09 18.73
C ARG A 181 -0.66 -15.31 19.06
N VAL A 182 -1.47 -15.76 18.11
CA VAL A 182 -2.12 -17.06 18.22
C VAL A 182 -1.00 -18.10 18.24
N PRO A 183 -0.87 -18.92 19.32
CA PRO A 183 0.12 -19.97 19.36
C PRO A 183 -0.14 -20.92 18.18
N THR A 184 0.81 -21.07 17.29
CA THR A 184 0.80 -22.16 16.31
C THR A 184 0.93 -23.46 17.10
N ALA A 185 -0.14 -24.26 17.10
CA ALA A 185 -0.16 -25.60 17.63
C ALA A 185 0.69 -26.55 16.77
#